data_065fde00bd65c8620efe3d281575f08f
#
_entry.id   065fde00bd65c8620efe3d281575f08f
#
_cell.length_a   1.000
_cell.length_b   1.000
_cell.length_c   1.000
_cell.angle_alpha   90.00
_cell.angle_beta   90.00
_cell.angle_gamma   90.00
#
_symmetry.space_group_name_H-M   'P 1'
#
loop_
_entity.id
_entity.type
_entity.pdbx_description
1 polymer ?
#
loop_
_entity_poly.entity_id
_entity_poly.type
_entity_poly.pdbx_seq_one_letter_code
_entity_poly.pdbx_strand_id
1 'polypeptide(L)'
;MSTLAGRRPQPAPVRQPAAPGTPAPAPARPDLDRLDTLLAALIDEHETLLGLARSHRDALAHADAERLKTVVEQTGQVLQRVHAVETERQRLVARPDGRPSTMDELISAVDAADRRRLSDRAGALRALIENLHTEHEAVRAASEALATHMRGLMQQVAGKLSHAGTYGRRGRVEPVGTVMTGVDLGA
;
A
#
# COMPACT_ATOMS: atom_id res chain seq x y z
N MET A 1 -16.77 -15.91 88.14
CA MET A 1 -15.36 -16.19 87.95
C MET A 1 -15.15 -16.52 86.47
N SER A 2 -14.80 -15.54 85.63
CA SER A 2 -14.60 -15.77 84.24
C SER A 2 -13.21 -15.31 83.84
N THR A 3 -12.40 -16.27 83.43
CA THR A 3 -11.00 -16.15 83.07
C THR A 3 -10.86 -15.56 81.64
N LEU A 4 -10.35 -14.36 81.55
CA LEU A 4 -9.98 -13.72 80.23
C LEU A 4 -8.66 -14.34 79.77
N ALA A 5 -8.72 -15.18 78.78
CA ALA A 5 -7.55 -15.68 78.04
C ALA A 5 -7.00 -14.63 77.12
N GLY A 6 -5.82 -14.11 77.42
CA GLY A 6 -5.10 -13.14 76.60
C GLY A 6 -4.66 -13.71 75.22
N ARG A 7 -5.14 -13.12 74.19
CA ARG A 7 -4.73 -13.42 72.83
C ARG A 7 -3.38 -12.74 72.55
N ARG A 8 -2.31 -13.52 72.41
CA ARG A 8 -0.98 -13.01 71.97
C ARG A 8 -1.05 -12.51 70.54
N PRO A 9 -0.48 -11.33 70.24
CA PRO A 9 -0.38 -10.86 68.85
C PRO A 9 0.58 -11.74 68.04
N GLN A 10 0.12 -12.21 66.88
CA GLN A 10 0.97 -12.90 65.95
C GLN A 10 1.95 -11.90 65.28
N PRO A 11 3.25 -12.27 65.14
CA PRO A 11 4.21 -11.44 64.44
C PRO A 11 3.81 -11.33 62.90
N ALA A 12 3.90 -10.12 62.41
CA ALA A 12 3.65 -9.84 60.99
C ALA A 12 4.60 -10.65 60.07
N PRO A 13 4.14 -11.12 58.90
CA PRO A 13 5.00 -11.84 57.96
C PRO A 13 6.12 -10.94 57.48
N VAL A 14 7.35 -11.37 57.69
CA VAL A 14 8.57 -10.74 57.20
C VAL A 14 8.50 -10.79 55.67
N ARG A 15 8.37 -9.64 55.03
CA ARG A 15 8.53 -9.54 53.58
C ARG A 15 9.93 -10.00 53.19
N GLN A 16 10.02 -11.17 52.56
CA GLN A 16 11.25 -11.60 51.90
C GLN A 16 11.59 -10.61 50.81
N PRO A 17 12.83 -10.13 50.69
CA PRO A 17 13.25 -9.31 49.54
C PRO A 17 13.04 -10.12 48.26
N ALA A 18 12.33 -9.54 47.29
CA ALA A 18 12.14 -10.11 45.98
C ALA A 18 13.51 -10.50 45.40
N ALA A 19 13.65 -11.75 45.00
CA ALA A 19 14.84 -12.22 44.30
C ALA A 19 15.13 -11.28 43.10
N PRO A 20 16.41 -11.00 42.80
CA PRO A 20 16.76 -10.18 41.66
C PRO A 20 16.11 -10.81 40.41
N GLY A 21 15.21 -10.06 39.79
CA GLY A 21 14.42 -10.53 38.63
C GLY A 21 15.35 -11.11 37.58
N THR A 22 15.06 -12.34 37.19
CA THR A 22 15.67 -12.96 36.00
C THR A 22 15.63 -11.91 34.88
N PRO A 23 16.79 -11.55 34.29
CA PRO A 23 16.77 -10.58 33.17
C PRO A 23 15.80 -11.12 32.13
N ALA A 24 14.87 -10.27 31.72
CA ALA A 24 13.94 -10.59 30.62
C ALA A 24 14.77 -11.13 29.44
N PRO A 25 14.36 -12.23 28.79
CA PRO A 25 15.10 -12.76 27.65
C PRO A 25 15.30 -11.62 26.65
N ALA A 26 16.56 -11.38 26.30
CA ALA A 26 16.90 -10.39 25.29
C ALA A 26 16.04 -10.69 24.04
N PRO A 27 15.43 -9.67 23.39
CA PRO A 27 14.63 -9.89 22.20
C PRO A 27 15.46 -10.72 21.22
N ALA A 28 14.87 -11.81 20.71
CA ALA A 28 15.51 -12.66 19.73
C ALA A 28 15.97 -11.74 18.58
N ARG A 29 17.28 -11.73 18.29
CA ARG A 29 17.81 -10.94 17.18
C ARG A 29 17.15 -11.45 15.91
N PRO A 30 16.52 -10.60 15.10
CA PRO A 30 15.99 -11.02 13.82
C PRO A 30 17.14 -11.62 12.99
N ASP A 31 16.81 -12.61 12.17
CA ASP A 31 17.76 -13.14 11.19
C ASP A 31 18.07 -12.03 10.18
N LEU A 32 19.22 -11.35 10.38
CA LEU A 32 19.60 -10.16 9.60
C LEU A 32 19.88 -10.51 8.14
N ASP A 33 20.41 -11.70 7.86
CA ASP A 33 20.65 -12.14 6.49
C ASP A 33 19.33 -12.42 5.77
N ARG A 34 18.35 -12.99 6.49
CA ARG A 34 17.01 -13.16 5.95
C ARG A 34 16.32 -11.81 5.71
N LEU A 35 16.48 -10.86 6.62
CA LEU A 35 15.95 -9.50 6.47
C LEU A 35 16.57 -8.80 5.25
N ASP A 36 17.88 -8.88 5.07
CA ASP A 36 18.57 -8.31 3.91
C ASP A 36 18.06 -8.92 2.60
N THR A 37 17.86 -10.25 2.57
CA THR A 37 17.28 -10.96 1.42
C THR A 37 15.86 -10.47 1.10
N LEU A 38 15.01 -10.28 2.10
CA LEU A 38 13.65 -9.78 1.90
C LEU A 38 13.64 -8.32 1.43
N LEU A 39 14.53 -7.47 1.95
CA LEU A 39 14.69 -6.10 1.48
C LEU A 39 15.19 -6.05 0.02
N ALA A 40 16.12 -6.92 -0.35
CA ALA A 40 16.54 -7.04 -1.74
C ALA A 40 15.39 -7.44 -2.66
N ALA A 41 14.61 -8.45 -2.27
CA ALA A 41 13.44 -8.88 -3.04
C ALA A 41 12.38 -7.75 -3.16
N LEU A 42 12.16 -6.96 -2.10
CA LEU A 42 11.28 -5.80 -2.18
C LEU A 42 11.81 -4.73 -3.15
N ILE A 43 13.12 -4.49 -3.19
CA ILE A 43 13.73 -3.58 -4.15
C ILE A 43 13.46 -4.05 -5.57
N ASP A 44 13.74 -5.31 -5.90
CA ASP A 44 13.56 -5.89 -7.24
C ASP A 44 12.09 -5.79 -7.70
N GLU A 45 11.13 -6.09 -6.81
CA GLU A 45 9.71 -5.97 -7.13
C GLU A 45 9.26 -4.51 -7.32
N HIS A 46 9.82 -3.56 -6.54
CA HIS A 46 9.51 -2.13 -6.72
C HIS A 46 10.15 -1.55 -7.99
N GLU A 47 11.33 -2.01 -8.40
CA GLU A 47 11.92 -1.67 -9.70
C GLU A 47 11.02 -2.15 -10.85
N THR A 48 10.49 -3.37 -10.73
CA THR A 48 9.53 -3.92 -11.68
C THR A 48 8.25 -3.07 -11.74
N LEU A 49 7.69 -2.69 -10.58
CA LEU A 49 6.52 -1.79 -10.51
C LEU A 49 6.79 -0.43 -11.16
N LEU A 50 7.97 0.14 -10.95
CA LEU A 50 8.36 1.40 -11.55
C LEU A 50 8.42 1.30 -13.08
N GLY A 51 8.96 0.20 -13.62
CA GLY A 51 8.95 -0.11 -15.05
C GLY A 51 7.54 -0.24 -15.62
N LEU A 52 6.65 -0.93 -14.89
CA LEU A 52 5.24 -1.08 -15.27
C LEU A 52 4.47 0.26 -15.21
N ALA A 53 4.72 1.11 -14.21
CA ALA A 53 4.10 2.43 -14.12
C ALA A 53 4.47 3.31 -15.33
N ARG A 54 5.73 3.29 -15.75
CA ARG A 54 6.19 3.97 -16.98
C ARG A 54 5.52 3.41 -18.22
N SER A 55 5.46 2.08 -18.35
CA SER A 55 4.75 1.41 -19.46
C SER A 55 3.26 1.75 -19.49
N HIS A 56 2.62 1.89 -18.33
CA HIS A 56 1.24 2.31 -18.20
C HIS A 56 1.04 3.73 -18.74
N ARG A 57 1.88 4.67 -18.32
CA ARG A 57 1.85 6.04 -18.82
C ARG A 57 2.03 6.10 -20.33
N ASP A 58 2.99 5.34 -20.87
CA ASP A 58 3.24 5.28 -22.32
C ASP A 58 2.05 4.70 -23.08
N ALA A 59 1.42 3.64 -22.57
CA ALA A 59 0.22 3.04 -23.15
C ALA A 59 -0.95 4.03 -23.20
N LEU A 60 -1.14 4.81 -22.13
CA LEU A 60 -2.14 5.90 -22.10
C LEU A 60 -1.84 6.98 -23.14
N ALA A 61 -0.59 7.41 -23.28
CA ALA A 61 -0.18 8.45 -24.21
C ALA A 61 -0.43 8.04 -25.69
N HIS A 62 -0.34 6.75 -26.00
CA HIS A 62 -0.57 6.19 -27.33
C HIS A 62 -1.98 5.62 -27.51
N ALA A 63 -2.85 5.70 -26.52
CA ALA A 63 -4.19 5.09 -26.51
C ALA A 63 -4.16 3.58 -26.86
N ASP A 64 -3.10 2.87 -26.42
CA ASP A 64 -2.89 1.45 -26.68
C ASP A 64 -3.62 0.61 -25.60
N ALA A 65 -4.85 0.23 -25.90
CA ALA A 65 -5.72 -0.48 -24.98
C ALA A 65 -5.22 -1.89 -24.63
N GLU A 66 -4.61 -2.60 -25.61
CA GLU A 66 -4.10 -3.97 -25.37
C GLU A 66 -2.87 -3.95 -24.46
N ARG A 67 -1.96 -3.01 -24.73
CA ARG A 67 -0.80 -2.81 -23.85
C ARG A 67 -1.24 -2.38 -22.46
N LEU A 68 -2.22 -1.50 -22.36
CA LEU A 68 -2.76 -1.04 -21.08
C LEU A 68 -3.31 -2.22 -20.24
N LYS A 69 -4.13 -3.09 -20.87
CA LYS A 69 -4.65 -4.30 -20.23
C LYS A 69 -3.52 -5.18 -19.70
N THR A 70 -2.54 -5.48 -20.55
CA THR A 70 -1.38 -6.32 -20.18
C THR A 70 -0.61 -5.75 -18.99
N VAL A 71 -0.34 -4.44 -19.00
CA VAL A 71 0.39 -3.76 -17.91
C VAL A 71 -0.41 -3.80 -16.60
N VAL A 72 -1.72 -3.61 -16.65
CA VAL A 72 -2.58 -3.69 -15.45
C VAL A 72 -2.56 -5.10 -14.85
N GLU A 73 -2.67 -6.14 -15.69
CA GLU A 73 -2.59 -7.54 -15.24
C GLU A 73 -1.23 -7.85 -14.59
N GLN A 74 -0.14 -7.44 -15.23
CA GLN A 74 1.22 -7.62 -14.69
C GLN A 74 1.42 -6.86 -13.38
N THR A 75 0.92 -5.64 -13.29
CA THR A 75 0.97 -4.85 -12.05
C THR A 75 0.27 -5.58 -10.90
N GLY A 76 -0.92 -6.16 -11.16
CA GLY A 76 -1.63 -6.96 -10.15
C GLY A 76 -0.81 -8.14 -9.63
N GLN A 77 -0.10 -8.86 -10.53
CA GLN A 77 0.76 -9.98 -10.16
C GLN A 77 1.96 -9.53 -9.30
N VAL A 78 2.61 -8.42 -9.68
CA VAL A 78 3.74 -7.87 -8.92
C VAL A 78 3.29 -7.42 -7.53
N LEU A 79 2.15 -6.75 -7.41
CA LEU A 79 1.59 -6.33 -6.11
C LEU A 79 1.32 -7.50 -5.18
N GLN A 80 0.87 -8.65 -5.71
CA GLN A 80 0.71 -9.86 -4.91
C GLN A 80 2.05 -10.37 -4.37
N ARG A 81 3.14 -10.34 -5.16
CA ARG A 81 4.48 -10.73 -4.71
C ARG A 81 5.03 -9.77 -3.67
N VAL A 82 4.88 -8.45 -3.89
CA VAL A 82 5.26 -7.43 -2.89
C VAL A 82 4.55 -7.69 -1.57
N HIS A 83 3.24 -7.95 -1.61
CA HIS A 83 2.47 -8.24 -0.40
C HIS A 83 2.97 -9.49 0.33
N ALA A 84 3.31 -10.55 -0.40
CA ALA A 84 3.84 -11.79 0.18
C ALA A 84 5.18 -11.54 0.88
N VAL A 85 6.12 -10.87 0.22
CA VAL A 85 7.44 -10.54 0.77
C VAL A 85 7.33 -9.60 1.97
N GLU A 86 6.48 -8.59 1.90
CA GLU A 86 6.25 -7.65 3.00
C GLU A 86 5.62 -8.34 4.22
N THR A 87 4.69 -9.27 4.01
CA THR A 87 4.11 -10.08 5.08
C THR A 87 5.18 -10.92 5.78
N GLU A 88 6.09 -11.52 5.03
CA GLU A 88 7.21 -12.30 5.60
C GLU A 88 8.18 -11.39 6.37
N ARG A 89 8.52 -10.23 5.81
CA ARG A 89 9.35 -9.23 6.50
C ARG A 89 8.72 -8.81 7.82
N GLN A 90 7.43 -8.50 7.84
CA GLN A 90 6.71 -8.11 9.07
C GLN A 90 6.73 -9.21 10.13
N ARG A 91 6.56 -10.48 9.72
CA ARG A 91 6.66 -11.62 10.65
C ARG A 91 8.05 -11.76 11.25
N LEU A 92 9.09 -11.57 10.41
CA LEU A 92 10.48 -11.69 10.85
C LEU A 92 10.86 -10.63 11.90
N VAL A 93 10.31 -9.42 11.76
CA VAL A 93 10.63 -8.28 12.66
C VAL A 93 9.55 -8.03 13.71
N ALA A 94 8.58 -8.94 13.85
CA ALA A 94 7.54 -8.84 14.87
C ALA A 94 8.14 -8.92 16.28
N ARG A 95 7.69 -8.01 17.15
CA ARG A 95 8.05 -8.02 18.58
C ARG A 95 7.19 -9.01 19.36
N PRO A 96 7.63 -9.43 20.56
CA PRO A 96 6.81 -10.27 21.44
C PRO A 96 5.47 -9.65 21.83
N ASP A 97 5.36 -8.31 21.78
CA ASP A 97 4.12 -7.56 22.02
C ASP A 97 3.19 -7.47 20.78
N GLY A 98 3.57 -8.13 19.67
CA GLY A 98 2.82 -8.15 18.44
C GLY A 98 2.95 -6.88 17.56
N ARG A 99 3.74 -5.90 17.98
CA ARG A 99 4.01 -4.71 17.18
C ARG A 99 5.16 -4.97 16.21
N PRO A 100 5.06 -4.51 14.93
CA PRO A 100 6.20 -4.57 14.03
C PRO A 100 7.28 -3.60 14.51
N SER A 101 8.54 -4.03 14.51
CA SER A 101 9.67 -3.12 14.70
C SER A 101 9.79 -2.21 13.47
N THR A 102 10.06 -0.92 13.71
CA THR A 102 10.39 -0.01 12.62
C THR A 102 11.80 -0.30 12.09
N MET A 103 12.07 0.07 10.84
CA MET A 103 13.40 -0.10 10.27
C MET A 103 14.47 0.68 11.05
N ASP A 104 14.15 1.87 11.52
CA ASP A 104 15.08 2.72 12.29
C ASP A 104 15.41 2.09 13.66
N GLU A 105 14.46 1.42 14.31
CA GLU A 105 14.69 0.66 15.53
C GLU A 105 15.61 -0.54 15.30
N LEU A 106 15.38 -1.28 14.20
CA LEU A 106 16.23 -2.41 13.82
C LEU A 106 17.67 -1.96 13.51
N ILE A 107 17.82 -0.90 12.69
CA ILE A 107 19.11 -0.31 12.33
C ILE A 107 19.86 0.17 13.58
N SER A 108 19.15 0.69 14.58
CA SER A 108 19.75 1.17 15.83
C SER A 108 20.23 0.03 16.75
N ALA A 109 19.62 -1.15 16.65
CA ALA A 109 19.87 -2.30 17.51
C ALA A 109 21.00 -3.24 17.02
N VAL A 110 21.48 -3.06 15.78
CA VAL A 110 22.51 -3.91 15.15
C VAL A 110 23.90 -3.28 15.24
N ASP A 111 24.94 -4.08 14.96
CA ASP A 111 26.32 -3.60 14.89
C ASP A 111 26.56 -2.64 13.71
N ALA A 112 27.76 -2.05 13.64
CA ALA A 112 28.07 -1.00 12.65
C ALA A 112 28.08 -1.52 11.21
N ALA A 113 28.49 -2.76 10.96
CA ALA A 113 28.55 -3.34 9.62
C ALA A 113 27.14 -3.64 9.09
N ASP A 114 26.32 -4.31 9.88
CA ASP A 114 24.93 -4.62 9.54
C ASP A 114 24.08 -3.36 9.46
N ARG A 115 24.33 -2.39 10.34
CA ARG A 115 23.67 -1.08 10.30
C ARG A 115 23.83 -0.40 8.95
N ARG A 116 25.06 -0.36 8.43
CA ARG A 116 25.33 0.26 7.13
C ARG A 116 24.59 -0.48 6.02
N ARG A 117 24.69 -1.80 5.96
CA ARG A 117 24.03 -2.66 4.97
C ARG A 117 22.51 -2.44 4.94
N LEU A 118 21.86 -2.52 6.12
CA LEU A 118 20.41 -2.32 6.23
C LEU A 118 19.98 -0.89 5.92
N SER A 119 20.78 0.11 6.31
CA SER A 119 20.51 1.52 6.01
C SER A 119 20.57 1.78 4.51
N ASP A 120 21.56 1.23 3.80
CA ASP A 120 21.70 1.36 2.35
C ASP A 120 20.49 0.73 1.63
N ARG A 121 20.06 -0.49 2.06
CA ARG A 121 18.85 -1.14 1.52
C ARG A 121 17.57 -0.34 1.78
N ALA A 122 17.39 0.12 3.02
CA ALA A 122 16.22 0.92 3.38
C ALA A 122 16.18 2.26 2.62
N GLY A 123 17.34 2.87 2.41
CA GLY A 123 17.47 4.10 1.61
C GLY A 123 17.10 3.86 0.15
N ALA A 124 17.62 2.79 -0.47
CA ALA A 124 17.29 2.41 -1.84
C ALA A 124 15.78 2.13 -2.03
N LEU A 125 15.19 1.35 -1.11
CA LEU A 125 13.75 1.06 -1.17
C LEU A 125 12.90 2.32 -1.01
N ARG A 126 13.27 3.23 -0.10
CA ARG A 126 12.56 4.52 0.09
C ARG A 126 12.61 5.36 -1.20
N ALA A 127 13.77 5.48 -1.82
CA ALA A 127 13.92 6.22 -3.08
C ALA A 127 13.06 5.62 -4.22
N LEU A 128 12.98 4.29 -4.31
CA LEU A 128 12.11 3.62 -5.28
C LEU A 128 10.62 3.88 -5.02
N ILE A 129 10.19 3.86 -3.76
CA ILE A 129 8.80 4.16 -3.38
C ILE A 129 8.45 5.60 -3.75
N GLU A 130 9.34 6.57 -3.51
CA GLU A 130 9.15 7.97 -3.88
C GLU A 130 9.06 8.15 -5.41
N ASN A 131 9.93 7.49 -6.17
CA ASN A 131 9.88 7.49 -7.63
C ASN A 131 8.58 6.85 -8.16
N LEU A 132 8.16 5.73 -7.58
CA LEU A 132 6.92 5.05 -7.94
C LEU A 132 5.70 5.93 -7.65
N HIS A 133 5.68 6.63 -6.53
CA HIS A 133 4.62 7.59 -6.19
C HIS A 133 4.52 8.70 -7.25
N THR A 134 5.65 9.28 -7.66
CA THR A 134 5.72 10.31 -8.70
C THR A 134 5.17 9.78 -10.04
N GLU A 135 5.54 8.56 -10.45
CA GLU A 135 5.04 7.96 -11.68
C GLU A 135 3.53 7.65 -11.60
N HIS A 136 3.05 7.20 -10.45
CA HIS A 136 1.61 6.97 -10.25
C HIS A 136 0.78 8.25 -10.35
N GLU A 137 1.26 9.37 -9.80
CA GLU A 137 0.60 10.66 -9.99
C GLU A 137 0.55 11.10 -11.45
N ALA A 138 1.62 10.84 -12.21
CA ALA A 138 1.64 11.11 -13.65
C ALA A 138 0.65 10.21 -14.42
N VAL A 139 0.57 8.93 -14.10
CA VAL A 139 -0.41 7.98 -14.68
C VAL A 139 -1.83 8.43 -14.37
N ARG A 140 -2.10 8.80 -13.13
CA ARG A 140 -3.42 9.29 -12.71
C ARG A 140 -3.83 10.54 -13.48
N ALA A 141 -2.95 11.55 -13.59
CA ALA A 141 -3.20 12.76 -14.33
C ALA A 141 -3.48 12.48 -15.83
N ALA A 142 -2.71 11.58 -16.45
CA ALA A 142 -2.91 11.15 -17.83
C ALA A 142 -4.27 10.44 -18.03
N SER A 143 -4.65 9.57 -17.10
CA SER A 143 -5.95 8.86 -17.13
C SER A 143 -7.13 9.82 -17.01
N GLU A 144 -7.05 10.80 -16.11
CA GLU A 144 -8.07 11.84 -15.92
C GLU A 144 -8.22 12.73 -17.17
N ALA A 145 -7.09 13.11 -17.79
CA ALA A 145 -7.09 13.89 -19.03
C ALA A 145 -7.72 13.12 -20.18
N LEU A 146 -7.37 11.83 -20.35
CA LEU A 146 -7.96 10.96 -21.38
C LEU A 146 -9.47 10.78 -21.16
N ALA A 147 -9.91 10.50 -19.94
CA ALA A 147 -11.33 10.36 -19.61
C ALA A 147 -12.12 11.64 -19.89
N THR A 148 -11.54 12.79 -19.61
CA THR A 148 -12.15 14.10 -19.90
C THR A 148 -12.26 14.34 -21.39
N HIS A 149 -11.20 14.04 -22.16
CA HIS A 149 -11.19 14.14 -23.61
C HIS A 149 -12.26 13.25 -24.26
N MET A 150 -12.33 11.97 -23.86
CA MET A 150 -13.31 11.02 -24.35
C MET A 150 -14.75 11.46 -24.04
N ARG A 151 -15.00 11.99 -22.85
CA ARG A 151 -16.30 12.52 -22.48
C ARG A 151 -16.70 13.71 -23.39
N GLY A 152 -15.76 14.61 -23.68
CA GLY A 152 -15.96 15.72 -24.59
C GLY A 152 -16.30 15.27 -26.02
N LEU A 153 -15.58 14.26 -26.54
CA LEU A 153 -15.87 13.67 -27.86
C LEU A 153 -17.26 13.04 -27.91
N MET A 154 -17.64 12.27 -26.88
CA MET A 154 -18.98 11.67 -26.79
C MET A 154 -20.09 12.73 -26.77
N GLN A 155 -19.91 13.83 -26.06
CA GLN A 155 -20.85 14.95 -26.05
C GLN A 155 -20.98 15.61 -27.42
N GLN A 156 -19.86 15.81 -28.13
CA GLN A 156 -19.89 16.36 -29.49
C GLN A 156 -20.61 15.45 -30.50
N VAL A 157 -20.37 14.13 -30.40
CA VAL A 157 -21.05 13.14 -31.25
C VAL A 157 -22.55 13.12 -30.96
N ALA A 158 -22.94 13.07 -29.68
CA ALA A 158 -24.34 13.10 -29.25
C ALA A 158 -25.04 14.39 -29.73
N GLY A 159 -24.37 15.54 -29.64
CA GLY A 159 -24.88 16.82 -30.15
C GLY A 159 -25.10 16.81 -31.65
N LYS A 160 -24.17 16.26 -32.44
CA LYS A 160 -24.32 16.13 -33.89
C LYS A 160 -25.44 15.17 -34.30
N LEU A 161 -25.59 14.05 -33.58
CA LEU A 161 -26.66 13.08 -33.85
C LEU A 161 -28.03 13.64 -33.49
N SER A 162 -28.16 14.43 -32.42
CA SER A 162 -29.43 15.09 -32.08
C SER A 162 -29.85 16.13 -33.13
N HIS A 163 -28.92 16.79 -33.80
CA HIS A 163 -29.21 17.73 -34.87
C HIS A 163 -29.51 17.02 -36.20
N ALA A 164 -28.94 15.84 -36.45
CA ALA A 164 -29.20 15.07 -37.68
C ALA A 164 -30.63 14.51 -37.75
N GLY A 165 -31.30 14.34 -36.60
CA GLY A 165 -32.71 13.89 -36.52
C GLY A 165 -33.77 14.97 -36.79
N THR A 166 -33.37 16.24 -36.94
CA THR A 166 -34.29 17.39 -36.99
C THR A 166 -34.88 17.65 -38.40
N TYR A 167 -34.40 16.98 -39.45
CA TYR A 167 -34.94 17.16 -40.80
C TYR A 167 -35.74 15.93 -41.23
N GLY A 168 -37.04 15.98 -40.97
CA GLY A 168 -37.97 15.02 -41.54
C GLY A 168 -38.02 15.15 -43.06
N ARG A 169 -38.44 14.09 -43.76
CA ARG A 169 -38.52 13.96 -45.25
C ARG A 169 -39.31 15.06 -45.96
N ARG A 170 -39.94 16.00 -45.21
CA ARG A 170 -40.75 17.13 -45.70
C ARG A 170 -40.24 18.48 -45.20
N GLY A 171 -39.01 18.61 -44.72
CA GLY A 171 -38.44 19.91 -44.31
C GLY A 171 -39.11 20.55 -43.04
N ARG A 172 -39.94 19.84 -42.33
CA ARG A 172 -40.50 20.30 -41.03
C ARG A 172 -39.60 19.88 -39.89
N VAL A 173 -39.29 20.81 -38.99
CA VAL A 173 -38.59 20.55 -37.71
C VAL A 173 -39.59 19.84 -36.82
N GLU A 174 -39.41 18.53 -36.61
CA GLU A 174 -40.12 17.80 -35.60
C GLU A 174 -39.38 17.95 -34.27
N PRO A 175 -40.07 18.30 -33.14
CA PRO A 175 -39.44 18.34 -31.85
C PRO A 175 -39.04 16.90 -31.46
N VAL A 176 -37.73 16.65 -31.41
CA VAL A 176 -37.17 15.37 -30.96
C VAL A 176 -37.54 15.23 -29.48
N GLY A 177 -38.36 14.22 -29.17
CA GLY A 177 -38.63 13.79 -27.82
C GLY A 177 -37.31 13.53 -27.08
N THR A 178 -37.24 14.02 -25.87
CA THR A 178 -36.09 13.91 -24.96
C THR A 178 -35.66 12.45 -24.89
N VAL A 179 -34.56 12.11 -25.56
CA VAL A 179 -33.91 10.82 -25.34
C VAL A 179 -33.28 10.89 -23.94
N MET A 180 -33.93 10.25 -22.97
CA MET A 180 -33.35 10.05 -21.66
C MET A 180 -32.13 9.13 -21.81
N THR A 181 -30.93 9.72 -21.86
CA THR A 181 -29.69 9.00 -21.64
C THR A 181 -29.52 8.76 -20.14
N GLY A 182 -30.26 7.79 -19.64
CA GLY A 182 -30.03 7.22 -18.32
C GLY A 182 -28.88 6.21 -18.41
N VAL A 183 -27.63 6.68 -18.38
CA VAL A 183 -26.50 5.87 -17.96
C VAL A 183 -26.15 6.35 -16.57
N ASP A 184 -26.81 5.74 -15.59
CA ASP A 184 -26.49 5.86 -14.17
C ASP A 184 -25.24 4.97 -13.93
N LEU A 185 -24.06 5.58 -13.91
CA LEU A 185 -22.83 4.97 -13.43
C LEU A 185 -22.70 5.32 -11.94
N GLY A 186 -23.58 4.73 -11.14
CA GLY A 186 -23.47 4.69 -9.70
C GLY A 186 -22.69 3.46 -9.28
N ALA A 187 -21.52 3.68 -8.64
CA ALA A 187 -20.94 3.02 -7.47
C ALA A 187 -19.43 3.20 -7.43
#